data_059301250ed9faac06867d5409dfaae3
#
_entry.id   059301250ed9faac06867d5409dfaae3
#
_cell.length_a   1.000
_cell.length_b   1.000
_cell.length_c   1.000
_cell.angle_alpha   90.00
_cell.angle_beta   90.00
_cell.angle_gamma   90.00
#
_symmetry.space_group_name_H-M   'P 1'
#
loop_
_entity.id
_entity.type
_entity.pdbx_description
1 polymer ?
#
loop_
_entity_poly.entity_id
_entity_poly.type
_entity_poly.pdbx_seq_one_letter_code
_entity_poly.pdbx_strand_id
1 'polypeptide(L)'
;MSDDPEIAERKMRFLFALRQRGVTDPRVLEAMERIDRGEFVRGHFEDRAYEDTPQPIPCGQTISQPTVVGLKTHALEVRPRDKGLEVGTGSGYQAAILSLLCRRVYTLDRHRRLVSEAEALFRHFGLSNITAMVADGSRGLPDQAPFDRILVTAAAED
;
A
#
# COMPACT_ATOMS: atom_id res chain seq x y z
N MET A 1 -12.53 5.51 16.38
CA MET A 1 -12.72 6.46 15.26
C MET A 1 -12.56 7.85 15.81
N SER A 2 -11.62 8.58 15.29
CA SER A 2 -11.46 9.99 15.64
C SER A 2 -12.45 10.80 14.82
N ASP A 3 -13.50 11.32 15.46
CA ASP A 3 -14.45 12.25 14.86
C ASP A 3 -13.87 13.68 14.82
N ASP A 4 -12.55 13.79 14.73
CA ASP A 4 -11.87 15.06 14.66
C ASP A 4 -12.15 15.72 13.30
N PRO A 5 -12.83 16.89 13.31
CA PRO A 5 -13.15 17.59 12.06
C PRO A 5 -11.93 17.94 11.21
N GLU A 6 -10.79 18.17 11.85
CA GLU A 6 -9.54 18.49 11.15
C GLU A 6 -9.01 17.29 10.38
N ILE A 7 -9.10 16.10 10.95
CA ILE A 7 -8.70 14.85 10.26
C ILE A 7 -9.62 14.58 9.08
N ALA A 8 -10.93 14.76 9.27
CA ALA A 8 -11.91 14.60 8.20
C ALA A 8 -11.64 15.56 7.03
N GLU A 9 -11.32 16.80 7.33
CA GLU A 9 -11.00 17.81 6.32
C GLU A 9 -9.71 17.44 5.55
N ARG A 10 -8.68 16.99 6.25
CA ARG A 10 -7.43 16.53 5.61
C ARG A 10 -7.68 15.36 4.66
N LYS A 11 -8.49 14.40 5.05
CA LYS A 11 -8.88 13.27 4.19
C LYS A 11 -9.66 13.72 2.97
N MET A 12 -10.59 14.64 3.12
CA MET A 12 -11.34 15.19 2.00
C MET A 12 -10.44 15.89 0.98
N ARG A 13 -9.52 16.71 1.44
CA ARG A 13 -8.53 17.39 0.59
C ARG A 13 -7.63 16.39 -0.12
N PHE A 14 -7.20 15.35 0.61
CA PHE A 14 -6.38 14.26 0.08
C PHE A 14 -7.07 13.53 -1.08
N LEU A 15 -8.32 13.12 -0.89
CA LEU A 15 -9.10 12.43 -1.93
C LEU A 15 -9.39 13.34 -3.12
N PHE A 16 -9.69 14.60 -2.87
CA PHE A 16 -9.89 15.58 -3.94
C PHE A 16 -8.61 15.75 -4.78
N ALA A 17 -7.46 15.88 -4.14
CA ALA A 17 -6.18 15.98 -4.83
C ALA A 17 -5.87 14.76 -5.68
N LEU A 18 -6.17 13.55 -5.17
CA LEU A 18 -6.01 12.31 -5.94
C LEU A 18 -6.87 12.31 -7.21
N ARG A 19 -8.12 12.73 -7.11
CA ARG A 19 -9.02 12.84 -8.27
C ARG A 19 -8.49 13.83 -9.30
N GLN A 20 -7.99 14.97 -8.86
CA GLN A 20 -7.41 15.99 -9.73
C GLN A 20 -6.20 15.47 -10.51
N ARG A 21 -5.49 14.49 -9.95
CA ARG A 21 -4.30 13.88 -10.54
C ARG A 21 -4.56 12.59 -11.32
N GLY A 22 -5.83 12.24 -11.51
CA GLY A 22 -6.22 11.13 -12.37
C GLY A 22 -6.62 9.84 -11.66
N VAL A 23 -6.63 9.81 -10.33
CA VAL A 23 -7.16 8.68 -9.57
C VAL A 23 -8.67 8.83 -9.47
N THR A 24 -9.38 8.23 -10.41
CA THR A 24 -10.84 8.43 -10.56
C THR A 24 -11.68 7.19 -10.24
N ASP A 25 -11.06 6.01 -10.08
CA ASP A 25 -11.77 4.79 -9.72
C ASP A 25 -12.31 4.92 -8.28
N PRO A 26 -13.65 4.87 -8.09
CA PRO A 26 -14.24 5.00 -6.77
C PRO A 26 -13.77 3.92 -5.78
N ARG A 27 -13.48 2.72 -6.26
CA ARG A 27 -12.99 1.61 -5.41
C ARG A 27 -11.61 1.91 -4.84
N VAL A 28 -10.73 2.46 -5.67
CA VAL A 28 -9.38 2.86 -5.25
C VAL A 28 -9.45 4.00 -4.23
N LEU A 29 -10.26 5.01 -4.51
CA LEU A 29 -10.45 6.16 -3.60
C LEU A 29 -11.04 5.73 -2.26
N GLU A 30 -12.03 4.84 -2.26
CA GLU A 30 -12.62 4.30 -1.03
C GLU A 30 -11.59 3.51 -0.21
N ALA A 31 -10.77 2.69 -0.85
CA ALA A 31 -9.71 1.95 -0.17
C ALA A 31 -8.70 2.90 0.48
N MET A 32 -8.30 3.94 -0.23
CA MET A 32 -7.36 4.94 0.29
C MET A 32 -7.96 5.80 1.41
N GLU A 33 -9.28 5.98 1.42
CA GLU A 33 -9.99 6.63 2.52
C GLU A 33 -10.03 5.75 3.77
N ARG A 34 -10.26 4.44 3.61
CA ARG A 34 -10.42 3.50 4.71
C ARG A 34 -9.11 3.18 5.43
N ILE A 35 -8.00 3.13 4.71
CA ILE A 35 -6.69 2.85 5.28
C ILE A 35 -6.04 4.16 5.74
N ASP A 36 -5.82 4.29 7.05
CA ASP A 36 -5.17 5.47 7.60
C ASP A 36 -3.68 5.45 7.26
N ARG A 37 -3.30 6.28 6.29
CA ARG A 37 -1.91 6.42 5.84
C ARG A 37 -0.97 6.86 6.97
N GLY A 38 -1.47 7.62 7.94
CA GLY A 38 -0.69 8.07 9.10
C GLY A 38 -0.06 6.92 9.89
N GLU A 39 -0.72 5.78 9.96
CA GLU A 39 -0.18 4.60 10.64
C GLU A 39 1.02 3.96 9.93
N PHE A 40 1.18 4.24 8.63
CA PHE A 40 2.27 3.71 7.82
C PHE A 40 3.46 4.66 7.72
N VAL A 41 3.28 5.91 8.11
CA VAL A 41 4.34 6.92 8.16
C VAL A 41 4.76 7.10 9.61
N ARG A 42 6.06 6.89 9.90
CA ARG A 42 6.55 6.77 11.28
C ARG A 42 7.38 7.96 11.71
N GLY A 43 7.39 8.19 13.04
CA GLY A 43 8.23 9.18 13.68
C GLY A 43 7.83 10.60 13.31
N HIS A 44 8.82 11.42 12.98
CA HIS A 44 8.64 12.85 12.69
C HIS A 44 7.84 13.16 11.42
N PHE A 45 7.49 12.15 10.64
CA PHE A 45 6.84 12.31 9.33
C PHE A 45 5.32 12.07 9.37
N GLU A 46 4.77 11.71 10.52
CA GLU A 46 3.31 11.43 10.65
C GLU A 46 2.46 12.63 10.26
N ASP A 47 2.87 13.85 10.63
CA ASP A 47 2.17 15.08 10.29
C ASP A 47 2.11 15.35 8.78
N ARG A 48 3.01 14.71 8.02
CA ARG A 48 3.13 14.85 6.57
C ARG A 48 2.56 13.66 5.80
N ALA A 49 1.86 12.76 6.49
CA ALA A 49 1.38 11.51 5.92
C ALA A 49 0.48 11.69 4.69
N TYR A 50 -0.32 12.75 4.66
CA TYR A 50 -1.25 13.05 3.57
C TYR A 50 -0.72 14.04 2.55
N GLU A 51 0.52 14.51 2.69
CA GLU A 51 1.19 15.26 1.64
C GLU A 51 1.54 14.35 0.47
N ASP A 52 1.44 14.87 -0.75
CA ASP A 52 1.75 14.09 -1.96
C ASP A 52 3.25 14.05 -2.24
N THR A 53 3.99 13.52 -1.28
CA THR A 53 5.44 13.34 -1.31
C THR A 53 5.82 11.98 -0.77
N PRO A 54 6.91 11.35 -1.24
CA PRO A 54 7.43 10.16 -0.59
C PRO A 54 8.00 10.51 0.78
N GLN A 55 7.91 9.57 1.73
CA GLN A 55 8.44 9.72 3.07
C GLN A 55 9.43 8.58 3.36
N PRO A 56 10.50 8.83 4.13
CA PRO A 56 11.45 7.78 4.47
C PRO A 56 10.84 6.75 5.43
N ILE A 57 11.25 5.50 5.25
CA ILE A 57 10.95 4.38 6.13
C ILE A 57 12.26 3.65 6.47
N PRO A 58 12.25 2.67 7.39
CA PRO A 58 13.45 1.90 7.71
C PRO A 58 14.11 1.24 6.50
N CYS A 59 15.37 0.82 6.67
CA CYS A 59 16.18 0.14 5.65
C CYS A 59 16.48 0.97 4.40
N GLY A 60 16.50 2.31 4.53
CA GLY A 60 16.80 3.21 3.41
C GLY A 60 15.73 3.24 2.32
N GLN A 61 14.54 2.75 2.62
CA GLN A 61 13.41 2.72 1.69
C GLN A 61 12.49 3.93 1.88
N THR A 62 11.49 4.06 1.01
CA THR A 62 10.46 5.10 1.12
C THR A 62 9.07 4.51 0.99
N ILE A 63 8.10 5.15 1.64
CA ILE A 63 6.70 5.00 1.29
C ILE A 63 6.43 5.91 0.09
N SER A 64 5.89 5.35 -0.99
CA SER A 64 5.60 6.12 -2.20
C SER A 64 4.57 7.21 -1.93
N GLN A 65 4.67 8.32 -2.65
CA GLN A 65 3.69 9.39 -2.54
C GLN A 65 2.27 8.89 -2.89
N PRO A 66 1.23 9.46 -2.26
CA PRO A 66 -0.14 8.99 -2.44
C PRO A 66 -0.62 8.89 -3.88
N THR A 67 -0.34 9.88 -4.71
CA THR A 67 -0.74 9.86 -6.13
C THR A 67 -0.13 8.68 -6.87
N VAL A 68 1.12 8.33 -6.61
CA VAL A 68 1.79 7.17 -7.23
C VAL A 68 1.09 5.87 -6.83
N VAL A 69 0.78 5.70 -5.54
CA VAL A 69 0.03 4.54 -5.06
C VAL A 69 -1.34 4.46 -5.73
N GLY A 70 -2.07 5.56 -5.78
CA GLY A 70 -3.39 5.62 -6.39
C GLY A 70 -3.36 5.30 -7.88
N LEU A 71 -2.43 5.88 -8.64
CA LEU A 71 -2.30 5.66 -10.08
C LEU A 71 -1.87 4.24 -10.42
N LYS A 72 -0.94 3.67 -9.65
CA LYS A 72 -0.53 2.26 -9.83
C LYS A 72 -1.69 1.31 -9.55
N THR A 73 -2.44 1.54 -8.49
CA THR A 73 -3.60 0.73 -8.14
C THR A 73 -4.69 0.83 -9.21
N HIS A 74 -4.97 2.03 -9.68
CA HIS A 74 -5.91 2.27 -10.78
C HIS A 74 -5.48 1.52 -12.06
N ALA A 75 -4.23 1.66 -12.45
CA ALA A 75 -3.68 1.02 -13.65
C ALA A 75 -3.68 -0.51 -13.56
N LEU A 76 -3.53 -1.06 -12.36
CA LEU A 76 -3.51 -2.50 -12.15
C LEU A 76 -4.85 -3.17 -12.44
N GLU A 77 -5.96 -2.44 -12.32
CA GLU A 77 -7.32 -2.93 -12.57
C GLU A 77 -7.63 -4.24 -11.86
N VAL A 78 -7.22 -4.34 -10.59
CA VAL A 78 -7.44 -5.53 -9.79
C VAL A 78 -8.94 -5.74 -9.53
N ARG A 79 -9.37 -7.01 -9.58
CA ARG A 79 -10.76 -7.41 -9.40
C ARG A 79 -10.96 -8.13 -8.06
N PRO A 80 -12.21 -8.17 -7.52
CA PRO A 80 -12.47 -8.76 -6.21
C PRO A 80 -12.06 -10.23 -6.05
N ARG A 81 -12.01 -10.99 -7.12
CA ARG A 81 -11.61 -12.43 -7.10
C ARG A 81 -10.13 -12.65 -7.40
N ASP A 82 -9.40 -11.61 -7.71
CA ASP A 82 -8.00 -11.71 -8.10
C ASP A 82 -7.09 -12.12 -6.95
N LYS A 83 -6.03 -12.81 -7.30
CA LYS A 83 -4.87 -13.08 -6.46
C LYS A 83 -3.73 -12.22 -6.97
N GLY A 84 -3.26 -11.31 -6.14
CA GLY A 84 -2.20 -10.37 -6.47
C GLY A 84 -0.88 -10.70 -5.81
N LEU A 85 0.21 -10.33 -6.49
CA LEU A 85 1.56 -10.37 -5.96
C LEU A 85 2.15 -8.97 -5.99
N GLU A 86 2.65 -8.51 -4.83
CA GLU A 86 3.47 -7.31 -4.74
C GLU A 86 4.93 -7.70 -4.50
N VAL A 87 5.84 -7.16 -5.29
CA VAL A 87 7.27 -7.26 -5.08
C VAL A 87 7.77 -5.93 -4.53
N GLY A 88 8.20 -5.95 -3.27
CA GLY A 88 8.59 -4.76 -2.52
C GLY A 88 7.52 -4.34 -1.51
N THR A 89 7.46 -5.02 -0.36
CA THR A 89 6.49 -4.72 0.71
C THR A 89 6.63 -3.29 1.22
N GLY A 90 7.86 -2.83 1.41
CA GLY A 90 8.14 -1.51 1.95
C GLY A 90 7.41 -1.26 3.27
N SER A 91 6.64 -0.19 3.32
CA SER A 91 5.81 0.15 4.49
C SER A 91 4.62 -0.79 4.71
N GLY A 92 4.18 -1.49 3.65
CA GLY A 92 2.94 -2.26 3.65
C GLY A 92 1.70 -1.49 3.18
N TYR A 93 1.82 -0.19 2.95
CA TYR A 93 0.67 0.65 2.58
C TYR A 93 0.01 0.20 1.28
N GLN A 94 0.81 -0.04 0.22
CA GLN A 94 0.29 -0.51 -1.07
C GLN A 94 -0.44 -1.86 -0.94
N ALA A 95 0.14 -2.80 -0.21
CA ALA A 95 -0.48 -4.11 0.03
C ALA A 95 -1.80 -3.97 0.80
N ALA A 96 -1.84 -3.07 1.79
CA ALA A 96 -3.06 -2.79 2.55
C ALA A 96 -4.18 -2.26 1.63
N ILE A 97 -3.87 -1.33 0.72
CA ILE A 97 -4.83 -0.83 -0.26
C ILE A 97 -5.32 -1.97 -1.17
N LEU A 98 -4.41 -2.76 -1.74
CA LEU A 98 -4.76 -3.88 -2.62
C LEU A 98 -5.65 -4.91 -1.92
N SER A 99 -5.43 -5.17 -0.64
CA SER A 99 -6.18 -6.16 0.13
C SER A 99 -7.68 -5.87 0.22
N LEU A 100 -8.06 -4.61 0.11
CA LEU A 100 -9.47 -4.19 0.10
C LEU A 100 -10.12 -4.36 -1.28
N LEU A 101 -9.33 -4.60 -2.33
CA LEU A 101 -9.77 -4.61 -3.71
C LEU A 101 -9.75 -5.99 -4.36
N CYS A 102 -9.09 -6.96 -3.73
CA CYS A 102 -8.95 -8.31 -4.28
C CYS A 102 -9.12 -9.39 -3.21
N ARG A 103 -9.12 -10.63 -3.64
CA ARG A 103 -9.34 -11.77 -2.75
C ARG A 103 -8.14 -12.06 -1.86
N ARG A 104 -6.93 -11.99 -2.42
CA ARG A 104 -5.69 -12.37 -1.75
C ARG A 104 -4.52 -11.56 -2.25
N VAL A 105 -3.65 -11.11 -1.34
CA VAL A 105 -2.40 -10.42 -1.65
C VAL A 105 -1.22 -11.18 -1.04
N TYR A 106 -0.23 -11.47 -1.88
CA TYR A 106 1.10 -11.88 -1.44
C TYR A 106 2.04 -10.71 -1.63
N THR A 107 2.82 -10.38 -0.61
CA THR A 107 3.80 -9.30 -0.68
C THR A 107 5.15 -9.77 -0.20
N LEU A 108 6.19 -9.45 -0.96
CA LEU A 108 7.55 -9.91 -0.74
C LEU A 108 8.48 -8.73 -0.50
N ASP A 109 9.38 -8.87 0.46
CA ASP A 109 10.49 -7.94 0.66
C ASP A 109 11.72 -8.70 1.15
N ARG A 110 12.89 -8.23 0.75
CA ARG A 110 14.16 -8.81 1.23
C ARG A 110 14.50 -8.38 2.66
N HIS A 111 13.91 -7.29 3.15
CA HIS A 111 14.16 -6.75 4.49
C HIS A 111 13.20 -7.35 5.51
N ARG A 112 13.69 -8.26 6.35
CA ARG A 112 12.89 -8.89 7.41
C ARG A 112 12.21 -7.88 8.32
N ARG A 113 12.89 -6.78 8.66
CA ARG A 113 12.34 -5.72 9.51
C ARG A 113 11.07 -5.11 8.90
N LEU A 114 11.11 -4.80 7.59
CA LEU A 114 9.95 -4.23 6.90
C LEU A 114 8.77 -5.20 6.85
N VAL A 115 9.04 -6.47 6.57
CA VAL A 115 8.00 -7.51 6.56
C VAL A 115 7.34 -7.62 7.94
N SER A 116 8.15 -7.68 9.00
CA SER A 116 7.65 -7.80 10.37
C SER A 116 6.79 -6.60 10.78
N GLU A 117 7.23 -5.39 10.47
CA GLU A 117 6.49 -4.17 10.75
C GLU A 117 5.20 -4.07 9.96
N ALA A 118 5.23 -4.46 8.68
CA ALA A 118 4.03 -4.49 7.84
C ALA A 118 3.00 -5.51 8.36
N GLU A 119 3.43 -6.70 8.74
CA GLU A 119 2.54 -7.71 9.32
C GLU A 119 1.82 -7.20 10.58
N ALA A 120 2.52 -6.44 11.43
CA ALA A 120 1.92 -5.84 12.62
C ALA A 120 0.82 -4.86 12.25
N LEU A 121 1.03 -4.04 11.21
CA LEU A 121 0.02 -3.11 10.70
C LEU A 121 -1.17 -3.84 10.07
N PHE A 122 -0.93 -4.90 9.33
CA PHE A 122 -2.01 -5.69 8.74
C PHE A 122 -2.91 -6.29 9.82
N ARG A 123 -2.34 -6.79 10.91
CA ARG A 123 -3.11 -7.26 12.07
C ARG A 123 -3.88 -6.11 12.74
N HIS A 124 -3.25 -4.95 12.89
CA HIS A 124 -3.90 -3.77 13.48
C HIS A 124 -5.16 -3.36 12.71
N PHE A 125 -5.10 -3.39 11.39
CA PHE A 125 -6.25 -3.07 10.53
C PHE A 125 -7.19 -4.25 10.26
N GLY A 126 -6.91 -5.43 10.80
CA GLY A 126 -7.73 -6.62 10.56
C GLY A 126 -7.69 -7.14 9.13
N LEU A 127 -6.59 -6.92 8.41
CA LEU A 127 -6.42 -7.34 7.02
C LEU A 127 -5.93 -8.80 6.97
N SER A 128 -6.85 -9.73 6.95
CA SER A 128 -6.56 -11.17 7.06
C SER A 128 -6.20 -11.86 5.73
N ASN A 129 -6.30 -11.16 4.61
CA ASN A 129 -6.07 -11.71 3.28
C ASN A 129 -4.70 -11.35 2.68
N ILE A 130 -3.77 -10.89 3.51
CA ILE A 130 -2.40 -10.56 3.10
C ILE A 130 -1.42 -11.56 3.71
N THR A 131 -0.55 -12.13 2.89
CA THR A 131 0.59 -12.92 3.31
C THR A 131 1.87 -12.18 2.97
N ALA A 132 2.61 -11.73 3.98
CA ALA A 132 3.89 -11.07 3.80
C ALA A 132 5.03 -12.08 4.03
N MET A 133 6.04 -12.06 3.18
CA MET A 133 7.14 -13.01 3.21
C MET A 133 8.48 -12.31 2.95
N VAL A 134 9.50 -12.75 3.69
CA VAL A 134 10.89 -12.36 3.40
C VAL A 134 11.38 -13.22 2.24
N ALA A 135 11.62 -12.59 1.09
CA ALA A 135 12.07 -13.29 -0.11
C ALA A 135 12.77 -12.33 -1.07
N ASP A 136 13.59 -12.90 -1.95
CA ASP A 136 14.12 -12.18 -3.11
C ASP A 136 13.02 -12.11 -4.17
N GLY A 137 12.48 -10.92 -4.37
CA GLY A 137 11.38 -10.69 -5.32
C GLY A 137 11.74 -10.91 -6.78
N SER A 138 13.03 -10.97 -7.14
CA SER A 138 13.48 -11.21 -8.53
C SER A 138 13.02 -12.55 -9.07
N ARG A 139 12.73 -13.51 -8.20
CA ARG A 139 12.26 -14.86 -8.54
C ARG A 139 10.74 -15.01 -8.49
N GLY A 140 10.01 -13.98 -8.12
CA GLY A 140 8.59 -14.06 -7.86
C GLY A 140 8.27 -15.00 -6.70
N LEU A 141 7.12 -15.67 -6.77
CA LEU A 141 6.69 -16.63 -5.77
C LEU A 141 6.08 -17.86 -6.49
N PRO A 142 6.92 -18.75 -7.06
CA PRO A 142 6.45 -19.88 -7.89
C PRO A 142 5.48 -20.82 -7.19
N ASP A 143 5.67 -21.03 -5.87
CA ASP A 143 4.82 -21.96 -5.09
C ASP A 143 3.37 -21.50 -4.98
N GLN A 144 3.11 -20.22 -5.19
CA GLN A 144 1.77 -19.63 -5.13
C GLN A 144 1.23 -19.17 -6.49
N ALA A 145 2.02 -19.34 -7.54
CA ALA A 145 1.61 -18.99 -8.90
C ALA A 145 0.45 -19.90 -9.37
N PRO A 146 -0.37 -19.44 -10.33
CA PRO A 146 -0.32 -18.18 -11.02
C PRO A 146 -0.94 -17.02 -10.23
N PHE A 147 -0.58 -15.78 -10.61
CA PHE A 147 -1.18 -14.57 -10.11
C PHE A 147 -1.98 -13.87 -11.21
N ASP A 148 -3.10 -13.27 -10.85
CA ASP A 148 -3.92 -12.49 -11.79
C ASP A 148 -3.29 -11.13 -12.08
N ARG A 149 -2.65 -10.54 -11.05
CA ARG A 149 -1.98 -9.24 -11.14
C ARG A 149 -0.66 -9.27 -10.38
N ILE A 150 0.33 -8.57 -10.92
CA ILE A 150 1.65 -8.41 -10.28
C ILE A 150 2.01 -6.93 -10.29
N LEU A 151 2.36 -6.41 -9.12
CA LEU A 151 2.83 -5.04 -8.94
C LEU A 151 4.23 -5.03 -8.38
N VAL A 152 5.15 -4.36 -9.06
CA VAL A 152 6.53 -4.18 -8.60
C VAL A 152 6.66 -2.76 -8.08
N THR A 153 6.85 -2.63 -6.77
CA THR A 153 7.01 -1.33 -6.10
C THR A 153 8.44 -1.05 -5.68
N ALA A 154 9.29 -2.08 -5.67
CA ALA A 154 10.73 -1.94 -5.44
C ALA A 154 11.45 -1.57 -6.74
N ALA A 155 12.59 -0.85 -6.63
CA ALA A 155 13.47 -0.69 -7.77
C ALA A 155 14.02 -2.07 -8.15
N ALA A 156 13.81 -2.48 -9.40
CA ALA A 156 14.48 -3.64 -9.94
C ALA A 156 15.92 -3.23 -10.28
N GLU A 157 16.89 -3.97 -9.76
CA GLU A 157 18.23 -3.90 -10.30
C GLU A 157 18.21 -4.58 -11.66
N ASP A 158 18.75 -3.91 -12.65
CA ASP A 158 18.94 -4.49 -13.98
C ASP A 158 19.91 -5.69 -13.94
#